data_92ab938768d2488bc2a699ef46545071
#
_entry.id   92ab938768d2488bc2a699ef46545071
#
_cell.length_a   1.000
_cell.length_b   1.000
_cell.length_c   1.000
_cell.angle_alpha   90.00
_cell.angle_beta   90.00
_cell.angle_gamma   90.00
#
_symmetry.space_group_name_H-M   'P 1'
#
loop_
_entity.id
_entity.type
_entity.pdbx_description
1 polymer ?
#
loop_
_entity_poly.entity_id
_entity_poly.type
_entity_poly.pdbx_seq_one_letter_code
_entity_poly.pdbx_strand_id
1 'polypeptide(L)'
;MAGIRKETMPTLSEMIDEVRTNLQGYSLRQDRITYVNNTAGLTTTSLSIEVGSSDNLAKGLIEIDDELIWIDSFNKTNNTLNVMGAPTNPIGRGFQGTTASPHARYAQVTLAPTFPRVSIKKAINDTINSYYPKLWAVASTTFTFNAAQTTYALPDDLEAILFVSWQTTGSSEEWLPVNRWRADPMANAATFNTNNTINIYENIQPGRTVQVWYTTTPNTLDANTDDYEDVTGLPGSTADVTILGACYKLLSFLDAGRINLSSAEADLNDTKNPYNSGASASRYVFALYQQRLQEEALKLQDKFPIRIHYTK
;
A
#
# COMPACT_ATOMS: atom_id res chain seq x y z
N MET A 1 1.48 -36.81 5.23
CA MET A 1 1.96 -35.65 4.47
C MET A 1 1.83 -34.44 5.39
N ALA A 2 2.95 -33.90 5.87
CA ALA A 2 2.93 -32.69 6.68
C ALA A 2 2.49 -31.55 5.79
N GLY A 3 1.36 -30.91 6.14
CA GLY A 3 0.87 -29.73 5.40
C GLY A 3 1.96 -28.66 5.46
N ILE A 4 2.41 -28.22 4.30
CA ILE A 4 3.22 -27.02 4.15
C ILE A 4 2.38 -25.90 4.79
N ARG A 5 2.82 -25.36 5.93
CA ARG A 5 2.27 -24.14 6.47
C ARG A 5 2.44 -23.09 5.36
N LYS A 6 1.34 -22.61 4.79
CA LYS A 6 1.33 -21.39 4.03
C LYS A 6 1.83 -20.33 5.05
N GLU A 7 3.04 -19.82 4.87
CA GLU A 7 3.50 -18.68 5.67
C GLU A 7 2.46 -17.61 5.46
N THR A 8 1.84 -17.15 6.54
CA THR A 8 0.91 -16.03 6.47
C THR A 8 1.73 -14.83 6.00
N MET A 9 1.38 -14.29 4.83
CA MET A 9 2.01 -13.09 4.32
C MET A 9 1.71 -11.90 5.24
N PRO A 10 2.57 -10.88 5.28
CA PRO A 10 2.38 -9.77 6.20
C PRO A 10 1.09 -9.02 5.86
N THR A 11 0.33 -8.70 6.87
CA THR A 11 -0.82 -7.82 6.80
C THR A 11 -0.38 -6.35 6.72
N LEU A 12 -1.27 -5.46 6.26
CA LEU A 12 -0.97 -4.02 6.23
C LEU A 12 -0.53 -3.50 7.60
N SER A 13 -1.19 -3.96 8.69
CA SER A 13 -0.80 -3.56 10.05
C SER A 13 0.62 -3.98 10.40
N GLU A 14 0.99 -5.21 10.09
CA GLU A 14 2.35 -5.72 10.33
C GLU A 14 3.39 -4.97 9.50
N MET A 15 3.08 -4.67 8.24
CA MET A 15 3.95 -3.85 7.38
C MET A 15 4.14 -2.43 7.92
N ILE A 16 3.07 -1.80 8.43
CA ILE A 16 3.15 -0.47 9.06
C ILE A 16 4.08 -0.52 10.28
N ASP A 17 3.93 -1.55 11.12
CA ASP A 17 4.73 -1.70 12.33
C ASP A 17 6.20 -1.99 12.02
N GLU A 18 6.48 -2.76 10.96
CA GLU A 18 7.84 -3.01 10.48
C GLU A 18 8.48 -1.74 9.90
N VAL A 19 7.76 -0.98 9.05
CA VAL A 19 8.23 0.32 8.54
C VAL A 19 8.54 1.26 9.70
N ARG A 20 7.64 1.35 10.69
CA ARG A 20 7.84 2.18 11.89
C ARG A 20 9.09 1.75 12.67
N THR A 21 9.28 0.46 12.86
CA THR A 21 10.46 -0.08 13.55
C THR A 21 11.76 0.25 12.81
N ASN A 22 11.76 0.08 11.49
CA ASN A 22 12.91 0.42 10.65
C ASN A 22 13.23 1.92 10.69
N LEU A 23 12.21 2.78 10.68
CA LEU A 23 12.37 4.23 10.75
C LEU A 23 12.85 4.72 12.12
N GLN A 24 12.46 4.05 13.20
CA GLN A 24 12.92 4.41 14.57
C GLN A 24 14.42 4.30 14.72
N GLY A 25 15.08 3.40 13.99
CA GLY A 25 16.53 3.29 13.95
C GLY A 25 17.24 4.55 13.43
N TYR A 26 16.55 5.37 12.63
CA TYR A 26 17.07 6.64 12.07
C TYR A 26 16.59 7.87 12.84
N SER A 27 15.68 7.71 13.81
CA SER A 27 15.14 8.80 14.63
C SER A 27 15.78 8.77 16.01
N LEU A 28 16.37 9.90 16.41
CA LEU A 28 16.87 10.09 17.79
C LEU A 28 15.73 10.33 18.79
N ARG A 29 14.54 10.63 18.32
CA ARG A 29 13.37 10.83 19.16
C ARG A 29 12.53 9.56 19.15
N GLN A 30 12.38 8.97 20.32
CA GLN A 30 11.40 7.90 20.52
C GLN A 30 10.02 8.53 20.69
N ASP A 31 9.03 7.92 20.09
CA ASP A 31 7.63 8.29 20.28
C ASP A 31 7.25 8.05 21.74
N ARG A 32 6.50 9.00 22.29
CA ARG A 32 6.02 8.93 23.67
C ARG A 32 4.67 8.23 23.67
N ILE A 33 4.55 7.19 24.46
CA ILE A 33 3.40 6.31 24.46
C ILE A 33 2.68 6.37 25.81
N THR A 34 1.36 6.42 25.80
CA THR A 34 0.47 6.20 26.92
C THR A 34 -0.72 5.36 26.44
N TYR A 35 -1.81 5.28 27.19
CA TYR A 35 -3.00 4.53 26.79
C TYR A 35 -4.28 5.25 27.20
N VAL A 36 -5.39 4.95 26.53
CA VAL A 36 -6.73 5.45 26.86
C VAL A 36 -7.17 4.85 28.19
N ASN A 37 -7.50 5.68 29.18
CA ASN A 37 -7.98 5.23 30.49
C ASN A 37 -9.47 5.50 30.73
N ASN A 38 -10.18 6.11 29.78
CA ASN A 38 -11.64 6.26 29.86
C ASN A 38 -12.30 4.90 30.09
N THR A 39 -13.11 4.76 31.13
CA THR A 39 -13.71 3.47 31.54
C THR A 39 -14.55 2.84 30.44
N ALA A 40 -15.31 3.62 29.68
CA ALA A 40 -16.13 3.19 28.55
C ALA A 40 -15.41 3.24 27.19
N GLY A 41 -14.10 3.56 27.16
CA GLY A 41 -13.40 3.89 25.93
C GLY A 41 -13.78 5.28 25.40
N LEU A 42 -13.49 5.52 24.12
CA LEU A 42 -13.81 6.78 23.43
C LEU A 42 -14.86 6.53 22.36
N THR A 43 -15.81 7.45 22.24
CA THR A 43 -16.74 7.50 21.10
C THR A 43 -16.17 8.39 20.00
N THR A 44 -16.78 8.38 18.82
CA THR A 44 -16.38 9.25 17.68
C THR A 44 -16.48 10.75 18.00
N THR A 45 -17.27 11.14 19.01
CA THR A 45 -17.51 12.53 19.40
C THR A 45 -16.88 12.91 20.75
N SER A 46 -16.15 11.99 21.39
CA SER A 46 -15.49 12.26 22.68
C SER A 46 -14.45 13.37 22.52
N LEU A 47 -14.57 14.44 23.35
CA LEU A 47 -13.64 15.56 23.38
C LEU A 47 -12.68 15.52 24.58
N SER A 48 -12.86 14.59 25.51
CA SER A 48 -12.01 14.41 26.68
C SER A 48 -11.45 13.01 26.69
N ILE A 49 -10.14 12.91 26.68
CA ILE A 49 -9.39 11.66 26.67
C ILE A 49 -8.62 11.56 27.98
N GLU A 50 -9.02 10.64 28.84
CA GLU A 50 -8.26 10.28 30.03
C GLU A 50 -7.12 9.35 29.61
N VAL A 51 -5.90 9.62 30.07
CA VAL A 51 -4.72 8.82 29.73
C VAL A 51 -4.08 8.24 31.00
N GLY A 52 -3.33 7.15 30.82
CA GLY A 52 -2.74 6.42 31.94
C GLY A 52 -1.61 7.15 32.67
N SER A 53 -0.94 8.11 32.00
CA SER A 53 0.14 8.91 32.60
C SER A 53 0.04 10.38 32.16
N SER A 54 0.36 11.28 33.09
CA SER A 54 0.49 12.72 32.82
C SER A 54 1.86 13.11 32.25
N ASP A 55 2.76 12.14 32.13
CA ASP A 55 4.11 12.41 31.64
C ASP A 55 4.08 12.82 30.17
N ASN A 56 4.78 13.90 29.87
CA ASN A 56 4.92 14.41 28.51
C ASN A 56 3.64 14.85 27.81
N LEU A 57 2.54 15.09 28.55
CA LEU A 57 1.34 15.67 27.95
C LEU A 57 1.64 17.05 27.37
N ALA A 58 1.22 17.28 26.15
CA ALA A 58 1.39 18.52 25.42
C ALA A 58 0.22 18.78 24.49
N LYS A 59 0.05 20.03 24.07
CA LYS A 59 -0.83 20.38 22.95
C LYS A 59 -0.24 19.86 21.66
N GLY A 60 -1.10 19.53 20.69
CA GLY A 60 -0.68 19.12 19.37
C GLY A 60 -1.27 17.81 18.94
N LEU A 61 -0.60 17.12 18.05
CA LEU A 61 -1.07 15.90 17.40
C LEU A 61 -0.83 14.70 18.31
N ILE A 62 -1.85 13.86 18.43
CA ILE A 62 -1.74 12.49 18.97
C ILE A 62 -2.29 11.49 17.97
N GLU A 63 -1.90 10.23 18.12
CA GLU A 63 -2.38 9.11 17.32
C GLU A 63 -2.98 8.05 18.25
N ILE A 64 -4.17 7.58 17.90
CA ILE A 64 -4.81 6.40 18.54
C ILE A 64 -5.29 5.49 17.41
N ASP A 65 -4.75 4.28 17.35
CA ASP A 65 -4.97 3.36 16.23
C ASP A 65 -4.64 4.05 14.89
N ASP A 66 -5.61 4.19 14.00
CA ASP A 66 -5.43 4.86 12.69
C ASP A 66 -6.01 6.30 12.68
N GLU A 67 -6.42 6.83 13.83
CA GLU A 67 -6.96 8.19 13.94
C GLU A 67 -5.90 9.17 14.45
N LEU A 68 -5.78 10.30 13.76
CA LEU A 68 -5.07 11.47 14.23
C LEU A 68 -6.02 12.41 14.94
N ILE A 69 -5.63 12.87 16.13
CA ILE A 69 -6.46 13.73 16.97
C ILE A 69 -5.65 14.97 17.37
N TRP A 70 -6.25 16.15 17.22
CA TRP A 70 -5.63 17.41 17.64
C TRP A 70 -6.04 17.80 19.05
N ILE A 71 -5.06 17.94 19.94
CA ILE A 71 -5.23 18.32 21.35
C ILE A 71 -5.05 19.82 21.50
N ASP A 72 -6.06 20.51 21.97
CA ASP A 72 -6.03 21.94 22.23
C ASP A 72 -5.49 22.27 23.63
N SER A 73 -5.85 21.47 24.64
CA SER A 73 -5.38 21.68 26.01
C SER A 73 -5.22 20.36 26.76
N PHE A 74 -4.51 20.38 27.86
CA PHE A 74 -4.32 19.20 28.72
C PHE A 74 -4.35 19.57 30.19
N ASN A 75 -4.72 18.62 31.04
CA ASN A 75 -4.70 18.75 32.48
C ASN A 75 -3.87 17.62 33.10
N LYS A 76 -2.71 17.96 33.68
CA LYS A 76 -1.80 17.00 34.30
C LYS A 76 -2.34 16.44 35.63
N THR A 77 -3.19 17.18 36.33
CA THR A 77 -3.74 16.72 37.61
C THR A 77 -4.71 15.54 37.40
N ASN A 78 -5.48 15.57 36.34
CA ASN A 78 -6.50 14.56 36.03
C ASN A 78 -6.06 13.65 34.86
N ASN A 79 -4.83 13.76 34.37
CA ASN A 79 -4.33 13.00 33.21
C ASN A 79 -5.22 13.09 31.98
N THR A 80 -5.74 14.29 31.69
CA THR A 80 -6.76 14.48 30.65
C THR A 80 -6.22 15.33 29.51
N LEU A 81 -6.50 14.90 28.28
CA LEU A 81 -6.29 15.62 27.03
C LEU A 81 -7.64 16.12 26.52
N ASN A 82 -7.73 17.39 26.18
CA ASN A 82 -8.93 17.99 25.61
C ASN A 82 -8.76 18.16 24.11
N VAL A 83 -9.66 17.51 23.37
CA VAL A 83 -9.68 17.56 21.90
C VAL A 83 -10.26 18.89 21.44
N MET A 84 -9.71 19.45 20.39
CA MET A 84 -10.20 20.70 19.81
C MET A 84 -11.63 20.55 19.25
N GLY A 85 -12.50 21.50 19.56
CA GLY A 85 -13.86 21.58 19.02
C GLY A 85 -14.95 21.58 20.08
N ALA A 86 -16.17 21.35 19.63
CA ALA A 86 -17.37 21.25 20.45
C ALA A 86 -18.04 19.86 20.23
N PRO A 87 -18.89 19.39 21.17
CA PRO A 87 -19.56 18.09 21.01
C PRO A 87 -20.38 17.95 19.73
N THR A 88 -20.89 19.05 19.19
CA THR A 88 -21.62 19.11 17.92
C THR A 88 -20.71 19.23 16.70
N ASN A 89 -19.45 19.61 16.90
CA ASN A 89 -18.45 19.75 15.84
C ASN A 89 -17.04 19.47 16.37
N PRO A 90 -16.66 18.19 16.54
CA PRO A 90 -15.39 17.78 17.12
C PRO A 90 -14.26 17.88 16.08
N ILE A 91 -13.90 19.09 15.66
CA ILE A 91 -12.91 19.35 14.59
C ILE A 91 -11.51 18.79 14.85
N GLY A 92 -11.17 18.49 16.10
CA GLY A 92 -9.91 17.85 16.47
C GLY A 92 -9.91 16.34 16.26
N ARG A 93 -11.10 15.71 16.12
CA ARG A 93 -11.22 14.28 15.80
C ARG A 93 -11.09 14.09 14.29
N GLY A 94 -10.53 12.95 13.87
CA GLY A 94 -10.34 12.68 12.44
C GLY A 94 -9.42 13.71 11.77
N PHE A 95 -8.43 14.22 12.48
CA PHE A 95 -7.57 15.31 11.99
C PHE A 95 -6.76 14.87 10.77
N GLN A 96 -6.42 15.82 9.88
CA GLN A 96 -5.66 15.58 8.64
C GLN A 96 -6.26 14.50 7.72
N GLY A 97 -7.57 14.39 7.67
CA GLY A 97 -8.26 13.47 6.75
C GLY A 97 -8.36 12.03 7.24
N THR A 98 -8.02 11.76 8.50
CA THR A 98 -8.33 10.48 9.14
C THR A 98 -9.81 10.41 9.51
N THR A 99 -10.32 9.21 9.78
CA THR A 99 -11.71 9.01 10.18
C THR A 99 -11.82 8.93 11.68
N ALA A 100 -12.71 9.75 12.28
CA ALA A 100 -13.02 9.66 13.70
C ALA A 100 -13.65 8.29 14.02
N SER A 101 -13.05 7.53 14.92
CA SER A 101 -13.47 6.17 15.28
C SER A 101 -13.61 6.00 16.80
N PRO A 102 -14.39 5.02 17.28
CA PRO A 102 -14.39 4.67 18.68
C PRO A 102 -13.09 3.93 19.04
N HIS A 103 -12.54 4.22 20.22
CA HIS A 103 -11.32 3.57 20.71
C HIS A 103 -11.61 2.84 22.02
N ALA A 104 -11.10 1.64 22.13
CA ALA A 104 -11.26 0.84 23.33
C ALA A 104 -10.46 1.41 24.52
N ARG A 105 -10.87 1.08 25.73
CA ARG A 105 -10.03 1.29 26.91
C ARG A 105 -8.72 0.53 26.72
N TYR A 106 -7.62 1.13 27.11
CA TYR A 106 -6.25 0.64 26.93
C TYR A 106 -5.71 0.69 25.48
N ALA A 107 -6.45 1.27 24.52
CA ALA A 107 -5.88 1.57 23.23
C ALA A 107 -4.63 2.45 23.39
N GLN A 108 -3.61 2.17 22.62
CA GLN A 108 -2.34 2.91 22.67
C GLN A 108 -2.53 4.33 22.17
N VAL A 109 -2.01 5.29 22.92
CA VAL A 109 -1.95 6.71 22.54
C VAL A 109 -0.50 7.09 22.28
N THR A 110 -0.17 7.47 21.08
CA THR A 110 1.16 7.98 20.72
C THR A 110 1.12 9.51 20.71
N LEU A 111 1.94 10.13 21.55
CA LEU A 111 2.04 11.58 21.68
C LEU A 111 3.04 12.12 20.68
N ALA A 112 2.63 13.06 19.82
CA ALA A 112 3.45 13.69 18.79
C ALA A 112 4.22 12.65 17.93
N PRO A 113 3.52 11.73 17.25
CA PRO A 113 4.15 10.66 16.47
C PRO A 113 5.07 11.28 15.39
N THR A 114 6.30 10.78 15.29
CA THR A 114 7.24 11.20 14.24
C THR A 114 6.78 10.70 12.87
N PHE A 115 6.29 9.47 12.84
CA PHE A 115 5.73 8.83 11.65
C PHE A 115 4.34 8.27 11.97
N PRO A 116 3.28 9.06 11.72
CA PRO A 116 1.91 8.59 11.90
C PRO A 116 1.59 7.38 11.02
N ARG A 117 0.78 6.43 11.53
CA ARG A 117 0.35 5.23 10.79
C ARG A 117 -0.26 5.56 9.42
N VAL A 118 -1.06 6.62 9.36
CA VAL A 118 -1.67 7.09 8.11
C VAL A 118 -0.61 7.52 7.09
N SER A 119 0.45 8.20 7.53
CA SER A 119 1.55 8.60 6.63
C SER A 119 2.35 7.39 6.15
N ILE A 120 2.53 6.38 7.01
CA ILE A 120 3.18 5.12 6.65
C ILE A 120 2.31 4.35 5.65
N LYS A 121 1.01 4.18 5.93
CA LYS A 121 0.04 3.55 5.01
C LYS A 121 0.07 4.21 3.63
N LYS A 122 0.05 5.55 3.60
CA LYS A 122 0.15 6.29 2.35
C LYS A 122 1.46 6.00 1.62
N ALA A 123 2.60 6.00 2.31
CA ALA A 123 3.89 5.72 1.70
C ALA A 123 3.99 4.28 1.15
N ILE A 124 3.37 3.30 1.82
CA ILE A 124 3.23 1.92 1.35
C ILE A 124 2.45 1.90 0.04
N ASN A 125 1.25 2.48 0.02
CA ASN A 125 0.39 2.50 -1.16
C ASN A 125 1.00 3.30 -2.32
N ASP A 126 1.64 4.43 -2.05
CA ASP A 126 2.38 5.20 -3.05
C ASP A 126 3.57 4.39 -3.64
N THR A 127 4.12 3.46 -2.86
CA THR A 127 5.18 2.56 -3.33
C THR A 127 4.59 1.49 -4.24
N ILE A 128 3.51 0.84 -3.85
CA ILE A 128 2.79 -0.15 -4.66
C ILE A 128 2.37 0.46 -6.00
N ASN A 129 1.77 1.66 -5.99
CA ASN A 129 1.38 2.36 -7.21
C ASN A 129 2.54 2.71 -8.15
N SER A 130 3.77 2.80 -7.61
CA SER A 130 4.97 3.12 -8.41
C SER A 130 5.65 1.89 -9.03
N TYR A 131 5.11 0.69 -8.84
CA TYR A 131 5.76 -0.53 -9.30
C TYR A 131 5.67 -0.75 -10.80
N TYR A 132 4.49 -0.48 -11.37
CA TYR A 132 4.33 -0.65 -12.81
C TYR A 132 5.27 0.31 -13.59
N PRO A 133 5.95 -0.13 -14.64
CA PRO A 133 5.89 -1.44 -15.32
C PRO A 133 6.90 -2.49 -14.82
N LYS A 134 7.67 -2.23 -13.75
CA LYS A 134 8.72 -3.16 -13.29
C LYS A 134 8.15 -4.38 -12.58
N LEU A 135 7.19 -4.16 -11.67
CA LEU A 135 6.39 -5.20 -11.02
C LEU A 135 4.92 -5.00 -11.38
N TRP A 136 4.23 -6.09 -11.60
CA TRP A 136 2.84 -6.13 -12.00
C TRP A 136 2.13 -7.36 -11.43
N ALA A 137 0.85 -7.25 -11.21
CA ALA A 137 0.01 -8.36 -10.83
C ALA A 137 -0.45 -9.14 -12.07
N VAL A 138 -0.77 -10.41 -11.88
CA VAL A 138 -1.30 -11.29 -12.94
C VAL A 138 -2.77 -11.53 -12.69
N ALA A 139 -3.58 -11.20 -13.68
CA ALA A 139 -5.02 -11.47 -13.65
C ALA A 139 -5.44 -12.33 -14.86
N SER A 140 -6.63 -12.89 -14.81
CA SER A 140 -7.20 -13.60 -15.94
C SER A 140 -8.67 -13.27 -16.12
N THR A 141 -9.11 -13.26 -17.37
CA THR A 141 -10.52 -13.15 -17.73
C THR A 141 -10.90 -14.25 -18.71
N THR A 142 -12.18 -14.59 -18.72
CA THR A 142 -12.71 -15.64 -19.61
C THR A 142 -13.91 -15.15 -20.37
N PHE A 143 -14.06 -15.61 -21.61
CA PHE A 143 -15.24 -15.41 -22.41
C PHE A 143 -15.53 -16.65 -23.27
N THR A 144 -16.76 -16.76 -23.78
CA THR A 144 -17.16 -17.86 -24.68
C THR A 144 -16.89 -17.45 -26.12
N PHE A 145 -16.16 -18.28 -26.87
CA PHE A 145 -15.88 -18.05 -28.28
C PHE A 145 -17.15 -18.22 -29.15
N ASN A 146 -17.41 -17.20 -29.97
CA ASN A 146 -18.51 -17.22 -30.94
C ASN A 146 -17.97 -16.98 -32.35
N ALA A 147 -18.18 -17.92 -33.27
CA ALA A 147 -17.67 -17.80 -34.64
C ALA A 147 -18.22 -16.60 -35.44
N ALA A 148 -19.36 -16.05 -35.04
CA ALA A 148 -19.94 -14.85 -35.65
C ALA A 148 -19.32 -13.54 -35.13
N GLN A 149 -18.49 -13.60 -34.09
CA GLN A 149 -17.87 -12.45 -33.45
C GLN A 149 -16.36 -12.61 -33.47
N THR A 150 -15.65 -11.62 -34.00
CA THR A 150 -14.15 -11.62 -34.05
C THR A 150 -13.53 -10.85 -32.91
N THR A 151 -14.24 -9.89 -32.32
CA THR A 151 -13.74 -8.96 -31.33
C THR A 151 -14.45 -9.16 -29.99
N TYR A 152 -13.68 -9.31 -28.92
CA TYR A 152 -14.16 -9.51 -27.54
C TYR A 152 -13.66 -8.40 -26.64
N ALA A 153 -14.52 -7.94 -25.74
CA ALA A 153 -14.15 -6.96 -24.72
C ALA A 153 -13.20 -7.60 -23.69
N LEU A 154 -12.21 -6.83 -23.27
CA LEU A 154 -11.30 -7.16 -22.18
C LEU A 154 -11.52 -6.18 -21.01
N PRO A 155 -11.07 -6.52 -19.79
CA PRO A 155 -11.13 -5.62 -18.64
C PRO A 155 -10.40 -4.30 -18.89
N ASP A 156 -10.82 -3.25 -18.17
CA ASP A 156 -10.24 -1.90 -18.25
C ASP A 156 -8.89 -1.80 -17.54
N ASP A 157 -8.63 -2.66 -16.55
CA ASP A 157 -7.37 -2.77 -15.80
C ASP A 157 -6.28 -3.53 -16.54
N LEU A 158 -6.54 -3.96 -17.78
CA LEU A 158 -5.58 -4.70 -18.60
C LEU A 158 -4.48 -3.78 -19.12
N GLU A 159 -3.23 -4.10 -18.77
CA GLU A 159 -2.05 -3.39 -19.25
C GLU A 159 -1.37 -4.12 -20.44
N ALA A 160 -1.12 -5.41 -20.29
CA ALA A 160 -0.53 -6.23 -21.36
C ALA A 160 -1.00 -7.67 -21.30
N ILE A 161 -1.23 -8.29 -22.45
CA ILE A 161 -1.61 -9.70 -22.54
C ILE A 161 -0.35 -10.57 -22.45
N LEU A 162 -0.35 -11.51 -21.52
CA LEU A 162 0.72 -12.49 -21.35
C LEU A 162 0.55 -13.69 -22.29
N PHE A 163 -0.62 -14.33 -22.24
CA PHE A 163 -0.99 -15.42 -23.14
C PHE A 163 -2.50 -15.64 -23.19
N VAL A 164 -2.93 -16.28 -24.26
CA VAL A 164 -4.32 -16.60 -24.51
C VAL A 164 -4.42 -18.12 -24.72
N SER A 165 -5.41 -18.74 -24.10
CA SER A 165 -5.67 -20.19 -24.22
C SER A 165 -7.15 -20.45 -24.37
N TRP A 166 -7.52 -21.61 -24.92
CA TRP A 166 -8.87 -22.05 -25.01
C TRP A 166 -9.04 -23.49 -24.53
N GLN A 167 -10.19 -23.81 -23.95
CA GLN A 167 -10.46 -25.08 -23.33
C GLN A 167 -11.00 -26.07 -24.38
N THR A 168 -10.40 -27.26 -24.48
CA THR A 168 -10.87 -28.33 -25.34
C THR A 168 -12.04 -29.10 -24.72
N THR A 169 -12.77 -29.89 -25.55
CA THR A 169 -13.74 -30.88 -25.05
C THR A 169 -13.02 -32.16 -24.67
N GLY A 170 -13.21 -32.60 -23.45
CA GLY A 170 -12.72 -33.89 -22.98
C GLY A 170 -12.93 -34.06 -21.49
N SER A 171 -12.67 -35.25 -20.97
CA SER A 171 -12.70 -35.52 -19.52
C SER A 171 -11.54 -34.88 -18.74
N SER A 172 -10.52 -34.39 -19.43
CA SER A 172 -9.42 -33.60 -18.90
C SER A 172 -9.56 -32.17 -19.40
N GLU A 173 -9.53 -31.21 -18.47
CA GLU A 173 -9.54 -29.78 -18.77
C GLU A 173 -8.19 -29.35 -19.40
N GLU A 174 -8.05 -29.67 -20.69
CA GLU A 174 -6.86 -29.31 -21.47
C GLU A 174 -7.02 -27.90 -22.04
N TRP A 175 -6.06 -27.06 -21.81
CA TRP A 175 -5.97 -25.70 -22.33
C TRP A 175 -4.95 -25.64 -23.47
N LEU A 176 -5.39 -25.28 -24.66
CA LEU A 176 -4.51 -25.10 -25.82
C LEU A 176 -4.21 -23.62 -26.04
N PRO A 177 -2.98 -23.29 -26.44
CA PRO A 177 -2.62 -21.91 -26.71
C PRO A 177 -3.34 -21.40 -27.97
N VAL A 178 -3.76 -20.14 -27.93
CA VAL A 178 -4.22 -19.36 -29.09
C VAL A 178 -3.02 -18.59 -29.62
N ASN A 179 -2.60 -18.89 -30.85
CA ASN A 179 -1.40 -18.27 -31.43
C ASN A 179 -1.71 -17.08 -32.36
N ARG A 180 -2.94 -16.96 -32.84
CA ARG A 180 -3.36 -15.93 -33.80
C ARG A 180 -4.40 -15.01 -33.20
N TRP A 181 -3.92 -13.98 -32.51
CA TRP A 181 -4.75 -12.94 -31.90
C TRP A 181 -4.06 -11.57 -32.00
N ARG A 182 -4.85 -10.52 -31.86
CA ARG A 182 -4.37 -9.13 -31.79
C ARG A 182 -5.15 -8.36 -30.72
N ALA A 183 -4.44 -7.70 -29.82
CA ALA A 183 -5.05 -6.75 -28.89
C ALA A 183 -5.25 -5.39 -29.57
N ASP A 184 -6.34 -4.73 -29.24
CA ASP A 184 -6.61 -3.33 -29.61
C ASP A 184 -6.98 -2.56 -28.34
N PRO A 185 -6.07 -1.72 -27.82
CA PRO A 185 -6.29 -0.94 -26.60
C PRO A 185 -7.06 0.38 -26.87
N MET A 186 -7.41 0.67 -28.09
CA MET A 186 -8.12 1.87 -28.52
C MET A 186 -9.42 1.55 -29.29
N ALA A 187 -10.12 0.50 -28.88
CA ALA A 187 -11.38 0.14 -29.49
C ALA A 187 -12.46 1.21 -29.24
N ASN A 188 -13.45 1.26 -30.13
CA ASN A 188 -14.50 2.26 -30.04
C ASN A 188 -15.33 2.11 -28.74
N ALA A 189 -15.25 3.12 -27.86
CA ALA A 189 -15.96 3.17 -26.58
C ALA A 189 -17.48 3.05 -26.69
N ALA A 190 -18.07 3.44 -27.81
CA ALA A 190 -19.52 3.29 -28.03
C ALA A 190 -19.95 1.80 -28.18
N THR A 191 -19.00 0.94 -28.57
CA THR A 191 -19.24 -0.50 -28.74
C THR A 191 -18.65 -1.32 -27.59
N PHE A 192 -17.51 -0.86 -27.03
CA PHE A 192 -16.77 -1.56 -25.98
C PHE A 192 -16.44 -0.59 -24.84
N ASN A 193 -17.13 -0.73 -23.71
CA ASN A 193 -17.03 0.19 -22.56
C ASN A 193 -15.61 0.33 -21.97
N THR A 194 -14.79 -0.71 -22.14
CA THR A 194 -13.43 -0.74 -21.57
C THR A 194 -12.36 -0.21 -22.50
N ASN A 195 -12.70 0.07 -23.77
CA ASN A 195 -11.77 0.39 -24.86
C ASN A 195 -10.72 -0.70 -25.17
N ASN A 196 -10.58 -1.72 -24.32
CA ASN A 196 -9.67 -2.83 -24.51
C ASN A 196 -10.39 -3.99 -25.16
N THR A 197 -9.86 -4.50 -26.27
CA THR A 197 -10.44 -5.64 -26.98
C THR A 197 -9.35 -6.58 -27.47
N ILE A 198 -9.78 -7.82 -27.76
CA ILE A 198 -8.96 -8.82 -28.43
C ILE A 198 -9.69 -9.33 -29.67
N ASN A 199 -8.97 -9.42 -30.77
CA ASN A 199 -9.42 -10.05 -31.98
C ASN A 199 -8.76 -11.43 -32.09
N ILE A 200 -9.56 -12.48 -32.30
CA ILE A 200 -9.09 -13.85 -32.45
C ILE A 200 -9.25 -14.26 -33.91
N TYR A 201 -8.14 -14.70 -34.51
CA TYR A 201 -8.10 -15.13 -35.91
C TYR A 201 -7.89 -16.65 -36.06
N GLU A 202 -7.84 -17.35 -34.93
CA GLU A 202 -7.70 -18.80 -34.91
C GLU A 202 -9.05 -19.48 -35.01
N ASN A 203 -9.09 -20.66 -35.68
CA ASN A 203 -10.31 -21.42 -35.80
C ASN A 203 -10.56 -22.25 -34.53
N ILE A 204 -11.25 -21.64 -33.58
CA ILE A 204 -11.68 -22.25 -32.32
C ILE A 204 -13.11 -22.76 -32.51
N GLN A 205 -13.44 -23.89 -31.91
CA GLN A 205 -14.79 -24.41 -31.95
C GLN A 205 -15.76 -23.48 -31.20
N PRO A 206 -16.88 -23.05 -31.81
CA PRO A 206 -17.84 -22.17 -31.11
C PRO A 206 -18.36 -22.78 -29.81
N GLY A 207 -18.61 -21.94 -28.83
CA GLY A 207 -19.05 -22.35 -27.50
C GLY A 207 -17.93 -22.75 -26.54
N ARG A 208 -16.66 -22.68 -26.96
CA ARG A 208 -15.50 -22.94 -26.08
C ARG A 208 -15.16 -21.74 -25.23
N THR A 209 -14.69 -22.03 -24.02
CA THR A 209 -14.13 -20.98 -23.11
C THR A 209 -12.75 -20.58 -23.57
N VAL A 210 -12.54 -19.29 -23.76
CA VAL A 210 -11.22 -18.68 -23.99
C VAL A 210 -10.83 -17.96 -22.73
N GLN A 211 -9.59 -18.16 -22.29
CA GLN A 211 -8.99 -17.49 -21.14
C GLN A 211 -7.84 -16.61 -21.61
N VAL A 212 -7.87 -15.37 -21.16
CA VAL A 212 -6.81 -14.38 -21.39
C VAL A 212 -6.14 -14.09 -20.06
N TRP A 213 -4.82 -14.34 -20.00
CA TRP A 213 -3.98 -13.96 -18.89
C TRP A 213 -3.30 -12.65 -19.23
N TYR A 214 -3.31 -11.70 -18.30
CA TYR A 214 -2.81 -10.36 -18.53
C TYR A 214 -2.15 -9.78 -17.29
N THR A 215 -1.36 -8.73 -17.51
CA THR A 215 -0.76 -7.93 -16.44
C THR A 215 -1.70 -6.79 -16.08
N THR A 216 -1.78 -6.50 -14.79
CA THR A 216 -2.49 -5.34 -14.25
C THR A 216 -1.63 -4.62 -13.21
N THR A 217 -1.97 -3.36 -12.94
CA THR A 217 -1.36 -2.63 -11.83
C THR A 217 -1.74 -3.28 -10.51
N PRO A 218 -0.80 -3.44 -9.57
CA PRO A 218 -1.11 -4.00 -8.25
C PRO A 218 -2.12 -3.13 -7.50
N ASN A 219 -3.03 -3.77 -6.76
CA ASN A 219 -3.99 -3.07 -5.92
C ASN A 219 -3.32 -2.50 -4.66
N THR A 220 -3.89 -1.42 -4.14
CA THR A 220 -3.48 -0.82 -2.86
C THR A 220 -4.13 -1.52 -1.68
N LEU A 221 -3.51 -1.40 -0.49
CA LEU A 221 -3.99 -1.97 0.77
C LEU A 221 -4.83 -0.94 1.53
N ASP A 222 -6.04 -1.33 1.94
CA ASP A 222 -6.97 -0.43 2.61
C ASP A 222 -7.24 -0.80 4.07
N ALA A 223 -7.59 -2.05 4.34
CA ALA A 223 -7.85 -2.51 5.69
C ALA A 223 -6.56 -2.99 6.37
N ASN A 224 -6.46 -2.78 7.69
CA ASN A 224 -5.31 -3.25 8.47
C ASN A 224 -5.09 -4.77 8.41
N THR A 225 -6.15 -5.52 8.10
CA THR A 225 -6.15 -6.97 7.95
C THR A 225 -5.87 -7.45 6.53
N ASP A 226 -5.71 -6.53 5.58
CA ASP A 226 -5.42 -6.89 4.19
C ASP A 226 -4.09 -7.64 4.11
N ASP A 227 -4.13 -8.84 3.56
CA ASP A 227 -2.96 -9.64 3.26
C ASP A 227 -2.28 -9.09 1.99
N TYR A 228 -0.96 -8.93 2.06
CA TYR A 228 -0.20 -8.30 0.99
C TYR A 228 -0.35 -9.02 -0.35
N GLU A 229 -0.18 -10.36 -0.37
CA GLU A 229 -0.25 -11.14 -1.60
C GLU A 229 -1.66 -11.25 -2.15
N ASP A 230 -2.64 -11.50 -1.29
CA ASP A 230 -4.03 -11.71 -1.70
C ASP A 230 -4.66 -10.43 -2.29
N VAL A 231 -4.32 -9.25 -1.75
CA VAL A 231 -4.90 -7.98 -2.21
C VAL A 231 -4.11 -7.37 -3.37
N THR A 232 -2.78 -7.31 -3.26
CA THR A 232 -1.98 -6.66 -4.31
C THR A 232 -1.81 -7.54 -5.56
N GLY A 233 -1.97 -8.85 -5.44
CA GLY A 233 -1.66 -9.82 -6.49
C GLY A 233 -0.17 -9.98 -6.77
N LEU A 234 0.69 -9.39 -5.93
CA LEU A 234 2.14 -9.52 -6.04
C LEU A 234 2.64 -10.72 -5.21
N PRO A 235 3.75 -11.35 -5.59
CA PRO A 235 4.37 -12.39 -4.76
C PRO A 235 4.73 -11.85 -3.37
N GLY A 236 4.53 -12.64 -2.31
CA GLY A 236 4.86 -12.24 -0.94
C GLY A 236 6.32 -11.83 -0.72
N SER A 237 7.23 -12.35 -1.56
CA SER A 237 8.65 -11.93 -1.55
C SER A 237 8.89 -10.46 -1.90
N THR A 238 7.88 -9.75 -2.42
CA THR A 238 7.99 -8.32 -2.74
C THR A 238 7.57 -7.41 -1.59
N ALA A 239 7.10 -7.95 -0.47
CA ALA A 239 6.69 -7.17 0.69
C ALA A 239 7.86 -6.36 1.29
N ASP A 240 9.07 -6.93 1.33
CA ASP A 240 10.29 -6.25 1.77
C ASP A 240 10.63 -5.05 0.87
N VAL A 241 10.41 -5.18 -0.44
CA VAL A 241 10.60 -4.08 -1.40
C VAL A 241 9.64 -2.93 -1.08
N THR A 242 8.37 -3.26 -0.74
CA THR A 242 7.37 -2.26 -0.38
C THR A 242 7.76 -1.54 0.92
N ILE A 243 8.25 -2.27 1.92
CA ILE A 243 8.72 -1.71 3.19
C ILE A 243 9.91 -0.76 2.96
N LEU A 244 10.92 -1.18 2.19
CA LEU A 244 12.06 -0.34 1.83
C LEU A 244 11.62 0.91 1.05
N GLY A 245 10.69 0.75 0.12
CA GLY A 245 10.12 1.85 -0.65
C GLY A 245 9.40 2.89 0.21
N ALA A 246 8.61 2.44 1.19
CA ALA A 246 7.95 3.33 2.15
C ALA A 246 8.99 4.04 3.05
N CYS A 247 10.00 3.30 3.54
CA CYS A 247 11.05 3.87 4.38
C CYS A 247 11.82 4.99 3.67
N TYR A 248 12.28 4.80 2.42
CA TYR A 248 13.05 5.86 1.75
C TYR A 248 12.20 7.11 1.50
N LYS A 249 10.93 6.96 1.16
CA LYS A 249 10.00 8.09 0.95
C LYS A 249 9.83 8.90 2.24
N LEU A 250 9.61 8.23 3.37
CA LEU A 250 9.43 8.90 4.67
C LEU A 250 10.72 9.54 5.17
N LEU A 251 11.88 8.88 5.00
CA LEU A 251 13.18 9.45 5.39
C LEU A 251 13.53 10.71 4.59
N SER A 252 13.10 10.82 3.33
CA SER A 252 13.37 12.00 2.51
C SER A 252 12.73 13.28 3.06
N PHE A 253 11.68 13.16 3.87
CA PHE A 253 11.00 14.31 4.49
C PHE A 253 11.60 14.73 5.85
N LEU A 254 12.47 13.92 6.47
CA LEU A 254 13.05 14.25 7.78
C LEU A 254 13.90 15.50 7.75
N ASP A 255 14.66 15.74 6.68
CA ASP A 255 15.52 16.90 6.55
C ASP A 255 14.76 18.18 6.17
N ALA A 256 13.55 18.06 5.60
CA ALA A 256 12.75 19.23 5.23
C ALA A 256 12.38 20.10 6.45
N GLY A 257 12.15 19.49 7.60
CA GLY A 257 11.90 20.20 8.86
C GLY A 257 13.12 20.94 9.41
N ARG A 258 14.33 20.55 9.02
CA ARG A 258 15.59 21.17 9.45
C ARG A 258 15.98 22.37 8.60
N ILE A 259 15.58 22.40 7.33
CA ILE A 259 15.87 23.52 6.42
C ILE A 259 15.17 24.81 6.88
N ASN A 260 14.06 24.70 7.61
CA ASN A 260 13.32 25.84 8.16
C ASN A 260 13.81 26.34 9.53
N LEU A 261 14.76 25.66 10.15
CA LEU A 261 15.40 26.16 11.36
C LEU A 261 16.46 27.19 10.96
N SER A 262 16.16 28.46 11.22
CA SER A 262 17.00 29.63 10.95
C SER A 262 18.33 29.68 11.72
N SER A 263 18.78 28.57 12.28
CA SER A 263 20.06 28.42 12.98
C SER A 263 20.94 27.38 12.28
N ALA A 264 21.36 27.70 11.06
CA ALA A 264 22.37 26.91 10.34
C ALA A 264 23.66 26.73 11.17
N GLU A 265 23.94 27.63 12.13
CA GLU A 265 25.11 27.55 13.03
C GLU A 265 24.97 26.49 14.13
N ALA A 266 23.75 26.22 14.62
CA ALA A 266 23.54 25.19 15.64
C ALA A 266 23.64 23.76 15.06
N ASP A 267 23.33 23.62 13.78
CA ASP A 267 23.35 22.32 13.09
C ASP A 267 24.75 21.91 12.62
N LEU A 268 25.64 22.88 12.39
CA LEU A 268 27.05 22.66 12.04
C LEU A 268 27.88 22.09 13.21
N ASN A 269 27.45 22.31 14.45
CA ASN A 269 28.13 21.84 15.65
C ASN A 269 27.50 20.60 16.30
N ASP A 270 26.40 20.06 15.75
CA ASP A 270 25.80 18.85 16.29
C ASP A 270 26.52 17.62 15.72
N THR A 271 27.51 17.14 16.44
CA THR A 271 28.25 15.90 16.10
C THR A 271 27.39 14.63 16.14
N LYS A 272 26.19 14.69 16.76
CA LYS A 272 25.25 13.54 16.85
C LYS A 272 24.34 13.43 15.63
N ASN A 273 24.06 14.57 14.97
CA ASN A 273 23.22 14.63 13.78
C ASN A 273 23.88 15.51 12.71
N PRO A 274 24.84 14.96 11.97
CA PRO A 274 25.51 15.73 10.93
C PRO A 274 24.51 16.20 9.87
N TYR A 275 24.77 17.38 9.31
CA TYR A 275 24.03 17.93 8.19
C TYR A 275 23.86 16.89 7.07
N ASN A 276 22.65 16.78 6.50
CA ASN A 276 22.26 15.75 5.50
C ASN A 276 22.23 14.30 5.99
N SER A 277 22.16 14.01 7.27
CA SER A 277 22.10 12.63 7.76
C SER A 277 20.84 11.88 7.26
N GLY A 278 19.68 12.55 7.21
CA GLY A 278 18.44 11.98 6.68
C GLY A 278 18.52 11.76 5.18
N ALA A 279 19.07 12.70 4.42
CA ALA A 279 19.28 12.56 2.97
C ALA A 279 20.25 11.42 2.64
N SER A 280 21.29 11.22 3.44
CA SER A 280 22.24 10.12 3.28
C SER A 280 21.59 8.78 3.58
N ALA A 281 20.81 8.68 4.66
CA ALA A 281 20.03 7.50 5.02
C ALA A 281 18.99 7.17 3.93
N SER A 282 18.26 8.18 3.45
CA SER A 282 17.28 8.02 2.37
C SER A 282 17.93 7.49 1.09
N ARG A 283 19.11 8.02 0.69
CA ARG A 283 19.84 7.53 -0.50
C ARG A 283 20.29 6.08 -0.34
N TYR A 284 20.76 5.70 0.84
CA TYR A 284 21.17 4.31 1.11
C TYR A 284 19.99 3.37 1.01
N VAL A 285 18.87 3.67 1.68
CA VAL A 285 17.65 2.85 1.62
C VAL A 285 17.09 2.82 0.19
N PHE A 286 17.16 3.93 -0.56
CA PHE A 286 16.77 3.97 -1.97
C PHE A 286 17.62 3.04 -2.84
N ALA A 287 18.93 2.97 -2.63
CA ALA A 287 19.81 2.05 -3.35
C ALA A 287 19.43 0.58 -3.09
N LEU A 288 19.18 0.21 -1.83
CA LEU A 288 18.69 -1.12 -1.46
C LEU A 288 17.32 -1.42 -2.09
N TYR A 289 16.40 -0.47 -2.02
CA TYR A 289 15.09 -0.59 -2.67
C TYR A 289 15.22 -0.86 -4.17
N GLN A 290 16.06 -0.11 -4.89
CA GLN A 290 16.27 -0.29 -6.33
C GLN A 290 16.88 -1.65 -6.65
N GLN A 291 17.85 -2.10 -5.86
CA GLN A 291 18.45 -3.42 -6.03
C GLN A 291 17.41 -4.52 -5.85
N ARG A 292 16.67 -4.51 -4.74
CA ARG A 292 15.63 -5.52 -4.46
C ARG A 292 14.51 -5.49 -5.48
N LEU A 293 14.07 -4.30 -5.91
CA LEU A 293 13.08 -4.13 -6.96
C LEU A 293 13.52 -4.77 -8.29
N GLN A 294 14.79 -4.63 -8.66
CA GLN A 294 15.33 -5.25 -9.87
C GLN A 294 15.39 -6.79 -9.74
N GLU A 295 15.80 -7.31 -8.59
CA GLU A 295 15.83 -8.75 -8.34
C GLU A 295 14.45 -9.38 -8.46
N GLU A 296 13.42 -8.78 -7.85
CA GLU A 296 12.04 -9.28 -7.92
C GLU A 296 11.44 -9.12 -9.33
N ALA A 297 11.75 -8.02 -10.02
CA ALA A 297 11.34 -7.83 -11.41
C ALA A 297 11.91 -8.91 -12.34
N LEU A 298 13.17 -9.28 -12.16
CA LEU A 298 13.79 -10.37 -12.93
C LEU A 298 13.13 -11.72 -12.64
N LYS A 299 12.82 -12.04 -11.38
CA LYS A 299 12.09 -13.27 -11.01
C LYS A 299 10.70 -13.32 -11.65
N LEU A 300 10.00 -12.20 -11.65
CA LEU A 300 8.66 -12.10 -12.26
C LEU A 300 8.73 -12.29 -13.78
N GLN A 301 9.70 -11.67 -14.44
CA GLN A 301 9.93 -11.80 -15.89
C GLN A 301 10.34 -13.24 -16.27
N ASP A 302 11.14 -13.93 -15.46
CA ASP A 302 11.52 -15.32 -15.70
C ASP A 302 10.31 -16.26 -15.55
N LYS A 303 9.44 -16.01 -14.58
CA LYS A 303 8.20 -16.78 -14.38
C LYS A 303 7.18 -16.56 -15.51
N PHE A 304 7.10 -15.35 -16.05
CA PHE A 304 6.17 -14.95 -17.11
C PHE A 304 6.92 -14.30 -18.27
N PRO A 305 7.65 -15.07 -19.09
CA PRO A 305 8.40 -14.51 -20.19
C PRO A 305 7.45 -13.90 -21.22
N ILE A 306 7.71 -12.66 -21.62
CA ILE A 306 6.95 -11.96 -22.68
C ILE A 306 7.18 -12.70 -23.99
N ARG A 307 6.12 -13.26 -24.55
CA ARG A 307 6.13 -13.89 -25.87
C ARG A 307 5.78 -12.82 -26.91
N ILE A 308 6.73 -12.47 -27.76
CA ILE A 308 6.46 -11.58 -28.89
C ILE A 308 5.80 -12.41 -29.99
N HIS A 309 4.52 -12.13 -30.27
CA HIS A 309 3.81 -12.73 -31.39
C HIS A 309 3.98 -11.86 -32.62
N TYR A 310 4.69 -12.37 -33.62
CA TYR A 310 4.77 -11.72 -34.92
C TYR A 310 3.55 -12.16 -35.74
N THR A 311 2.62 -11.27 -35.95
CA THR A 311 1.60 -11.44 -37.00
C THR A 311 2.24 -11.10 -38.35
N LYS A 312 2.43 -12.09 -39.22
CA LYS A 312 2.68 -11.87 -40.62
C LYS A 312 1.38 -11.52 -41.33
#